data_0bbf60e9a5ece894e43707afbad589a6
#
_entry.id   0bbf60e9a5ece894e43707afbad589a6
#
_cell.length_a   1.000
_cell.length_b   1.000
_cell.length_c   1.000
_cell.angle_alpha   90.00
_cell.angle_beta   90.00
_cell.angle_gamma   90.00
#
_symmetry.space_group_name_H-M   'P 1'
#
loop_
_entity.id
_entity.type
_entity.pdbx_description
1 polymer ?
#
loop_
_entity_poly.entity_id
_entity_poly.type
_entity_poly.pdbx_seq_one_letter_code
_entity_poly.pdbx_strand_id
1 'polypeptide(L)'
;MKVIELTTAEEMLATYEVLTELYPSLTKEEYTNELTFMIQHNYTQVVVMENEQCLGLSGVWIGNKLWCGKYLEIDNIIVSEKIRSKGVGKMIVNYLEEKAKSLGCNMMALDSYTNNFKAHKFFYNQGFSPKGFHFIHLLDKGKIR
;
A
#
# COMPACT_ATOMS: atom_id res chain seq x y z
N MET A 1 -6.65 18.62 -0.78
CA MET A 1 -6.10 17.24 -0.86
C MET A 1 -6.35 16.69 -2.26
N LYS A 2 -5.35 16.06 -2.83
CA LYS A 2 -5.37 15.56 -4.20
C LYS A 2 -4.80 14.13 -4.23
N VAL A 3 -5.50 13.21 -4.91
CA VAL A 3 -5.02 11.83 -5.10
C VAL A 3 -4.28 11.76 -6.41
N ILE A 4 -3.05 11.24 -6.41
CA ILE A 4 -2.26 11.04 -7.62
C ILE A 4 -1.62 9.65 -7.64
N GLU A 5 -1.33 9.16 -8.85
CA GLU A 5 -0.60 7.91 -9.04
C GLU A 5 0.87 8.21 -9.34
N LEU A 6 1.75 7.41 -8.75
CA LEU A 6 3.18 7.45 -9.01
C LEU A 6 3.60 6.14 -9.68
N THR A 7 4.36 6.24 -10.76
CA THR A 7 4.75 5.09 -11.57
C THR A 7 6.26 4.94 -11.74
N THR A 8 7.04 5.93 -11.34
CA THR A 8 8.50 5.91 -11.46
C THR A 8 9.17 5.94 -10.08
N ALA A 9 10.37 5.39 -10.00
CA ALA A 9 11.17 5.42 -8.77
C ALA A 9 11.46 6.86 -8.33
N GLU A 10 11.73 7.77 -9.27
CA GLU A 10 12.00 9.18 -8.97
C GLU A 10 10.81 9.84 -8.28
N GLU A 11 9.60 9.65 -8.82
CA GLU A 11 8.37 10.16 -8.21
C GLU A 11 8.15 9.58 -6.80
N MET A 12 8.40 8.27 -6.64
CA MET A 12 8.17 7.56 -5.39
C MET A 12 9.14 7.94 -4.28
N LEU A 13 10.31 8.51 -4.61
CA LEU A 13 11.23 9.02 -3.58
C LEU A 13 10.60 10.08 -2.69
N ALA A 14 9.63 10.83 -3.17
CA ALA A 14 8.90 11.81 -2.39
C ALA A 14 8.06 11.19 -1.24
N THR A 15 7.80 9.89 -1.29
CA THR A 15 7.04 9.16 -0.25
C THR A 15 7.92 8.57 0.85
N TYR A 16 9.24 8.63 0.70
CA TYR A 16 10.19 7.96 1.58
C TYR A 16 9.97 8.32 3.07
N GLU A 17 9.83 9.60 3.37
CA GLU A 17 9.70 10.03 4.77
C GLU A 17 8.44 9.46 5.44
N VAL A 18 7.33 9.40 4.72
CA VAL A 18 6.10 8.80 5.24
C VAL A 18 6.26 7.29 5.42
N LEU A 19 6.95 6.64 4.49
CA LEU A 19 7.22 5.20 4.59
C LEU A 19 8.13 4.85 5.77
N THR A 20 8.99 5.76 6.24
CA THR A 20 9.81 5.50 7.44
C THR A 20 8.97 5.40 8.72
N GLU A 21 7.76 5.93 8.73
CA GLU A 21 6.84 5.72 9.84
C GLU A 21 6.37 4.25 9.90
N LEU A 22 6.30 3.58 8.76
CA LEU A 22 5.95 2.16 8.66
C LEU A 22 7.18 1.24 8.77
N TYR A 23 8.28 1.66 8.15
CA TYR A 23 9.55 0.92 8.09
C TYR A 23 10.70 1.79 8.60
N PRO A 24 10.87 1.95 9.93
CA PRO A 24 11.87 2.86 10.48
C PRO A 24 13.32 2.55 10.07
N SER A 25 13.63 1.29 9.74
CA SER A 25 14.97 0.88 9.34
C SER A 25 15.25 1.04 7.83
N LEU A 26 14.23 1.40 7.04
CA LEU A 26 14.38 1.52 5.59
C LEU A 26 15.26 2.72 5.23
N THR A 27 16.35 2.50 4.49
CA THR A 27 17.17 3.59 3.95
C THR A 27 16.69 4.01 2.56
N LYS A 28 17.04 5.22 2.13
CA LYS A 28 16.74 5.68 0.75
C LYS A 28 17.35 4.78 -0.30
N GLU A 29 18.58 4.30 -0.07
CA GLU A 29 19.26 3.40 -0.99
C GLU A 29 18.52 2.07 -1.12
N GLU A 30 18.15 1.46 0.01
CA GLU A 30 17.35 0.23 0.01
C GLU A 30 16.03 0.44 -0.70
N TYR A 31 15.33 1.54 -0.42
CA TYR A 31 14.06 1.88 -1.04
C TYR A 31 14.20 1.97 -2.57
N THR A 32 15.19 2.71 -3.04
CA THR A 32 15.46 2.86 -4.48
C THR A 32 15.76 1.51 -5.13
N ASN A 33 16.59 0.69 -4.49
CA ASN A 33 16.96 -0.63 -5.01
C ASN A 33 15.73 -1.56 -5.11
N GLU A 34 14.89 -1.59 -4.07
CA GLU A 34 13.66 -2.39 -4.08
C GLU A 34 12.68 -1.91 -5.16
N LEU A 35 12.49 -0.60 -5.28
CA LEU A 35 11.58 -0.02 -6.28
C LEU A 35 12.00 -0.38 -7.71
N THR A 36 13.30 -0.45 -7.98
CA THR A 36 13.81 -0.82 -9.31
C THR A 36 13.30 -2.18 -9.75
N PHE A 37 13.24 -3.15 -8.85
CA PHE A 37 12.66 -4.46 -9.11
C PHE A 37 11.12 -4.41 -9.12
N MET A 38 10.53 -3.80 -8.10
CA MET A 38 9.08 -3.81 -7.88
C MET A 38 8.30 -3.18 -9.04
N ILE A 39 8.78 -2.05 -9.56
CA ILE A 39 8.12 -1.32 -10.65
C ILE A 39 8.04 -2.17 -11.92
N GLN A 40 9.05 -2.99 -12.19
CA GLN A 40 9.04 -3.91 -13.33
C GLN A 40 8.01 -5.04 -13.18
N HIS A 41 7.48 -5.25 -11.97
CA HIS A 41 6.56 -6.35 -11.65
C HIS A 41 5.18 -5.85 -11.23
N ASN A 42 4.72 -4.77 -11.88
CA ASN A 42 3.37 -4.21 -11.71
C ASN A 42 3.12 -3.51 -10.38
N TYR A 43 4.16 -2.92 -9.79
CA TYR A 43 4.04 -2.08 -8.60
C TYR A 43 3.89 -0.62 -8.98
N THR A 44 2.92 0.05 -8.38
CA THR A 44 2.73 1.50 -8.46
C THR A 44 2.38 2.03 -7.07
N GLN A 45 2.28 3.33 -6.93
CA GLN A 45 1.80 3.94 -5.69
C GLN A 45 0.64 4.89 -5.98
N VAL A 46 -0.25 4.99 -5.02
CA VAL A 46 -1.31 6.01 -4.97
C VAL A 46 -1.05 6.85 -3.73
N VAL A 47 -0.97 8.15 -3.90
CA VAL A 47 -0.64 9.08 -2.80
C VAL A 47 -1.69 10.18 -2.69
N VAL A 48 -1.90 10.65 -1.48
CA VAL A 48 -2.69 11.86 -1.22
C VAL A 48 -1.73 12.99 -0.91
N MET A 49 -1.79 14.04 -1.71
CA MET A 49 -0.92 15.21 -1.61
C MET A 49 -1.70 16.44 -1.21
N GLU A 50 -1.08 17.31 -0.44
CA GLU A 50 -1.57 18.66 -0.13
C GLU A 50 -0.36 19.58 0.03
N ASN A 51 -0.35 20.71 -0.71
CA ASN A 51 0.75 21.68 -0.67
C ASN A 51 2.13 21.03 -0.83
N GLU A 52 2.27 20.14 -1.82
CA GLU A 52 3.49 19.38 -2.13
C GLU A 52 3.94 18.40 -1.03
N GLN A 53 3.09 18.18 -0.03
CA GLN A 53 3.36 17.26 1.06
C GLN A 53 2.56 15.96 0.87
N CYS A 54 3.24 14.82 1.02
CA CYS A 54 2.59 13.51 1.04
C CYS A 54 1.92 13.31 2.40
N LEU A 55 0.60 13.18 2.38
CA LEU A 55 -0.21 12.95 3.59
C LEU A 55 -0.40 11.48 3.90
N GLY A 56 -0.36 10.65 2.88
CA GLY A 56 -0.51 9.21 2.99
C GLY A 56 -0.37 8.56 1.64
N LEU A 57 -0.14 7.26 1.64
CA LEU A 57 0.04 6.50 0.42
C LEU A 57 -0.40 5.06 0.58
N SER A 58 -0.56 4.40 -0.55
CA SER A 58 -0.63 2.94 -0.65
C SER A 58 0.23 2.47 -1.81
N GLY A 59 1.01 1.43 -1.57
CA GLY A 59 1.56 0.61 -2.65
C GLY A 59 0.44 -0.21 -3.27
N VAL A 60 0.60 -0.52 -4.55
CA VAL A 60 -0.42 -1.21 -5.34
C VAL A 60 0.23 -2.25 -6.22
N TRP A 61 -0.16 -3.51 -6.05
CA TRP A 61 0.21 -4.60 -6.94
C TRP A 61 -1.00 -5.03 -7.76
N ILE A 62 -0.79 -5.25 -9.04
CA ILE A 62 -1.80 -5.87 -9.91
C ILE A 62 -1.31 -7.28 -10.26
N GLY A 63 -2.11 -8.26 -9.95
CA GLY A 63 -1.76 -9.65 -10.20
C GLY A 63 -2.94 -10.46 -10.73
N ASN A 64 -2.70 -11.73 -10.97
CA ASN A 64 -3.70 -12.67 -11.43
C ASN A 64 -3.47 -14.03 -10.78
N LYS A 65 -4.54 -14.63 -10.28
CA LYS A 65 -4.52 -15.98 -9.68
C LYS A 65 -5.68 -16.79 -10.22
N LEU A 66 -5.48 -18.10 -10.29
CA LEU A 66 -6.50 -19.00 -10.85
C LEU A 66 -7.83 -18.92 -10.09
N TRP A 67 -7.80 -18.77 -8.77
CA TRP A 67 -9.01 -18.79 -7.95
C TRP A 67 -9.81 -17.49 -7.95
N CYS A 68 -9.19 -16.35 -8.24
CA CYS A 68 -9.89 -15.06 -8.21
C CYS A 68 -9.78 -14.25 -9.51
N GLY A 69 -8.90 -14.67 -10.45
CA GLY A 69 -8.62 -13.88 -11.64
C GLY A 69 -7.76 -12.67 -11.31
N LYS A 70 -8.01 -11.55 -11.99
CA LYS A 70 -7.26 -10.30 -11.79
C LYS A 70 -7.61 -9.67 -10.45
N TYR A 71 -6.60 -9.23 -9.72
CA TYR A 71 -6.79 -8.61 -8.40
C TYR A 71 -5.86 -7.41 -8.22
N LEU A 72 -6.27 -6.50 -7.33
CA LEU A 72 -5.44 -5.41 -6.83
C LEU A 72 -5.08 -5.70 -5.37
N GLU A 73 -3.80 -5.73 -5.07
CA GLU A 73 -3.33 -5.88 -3.69
C GLU A 73 -2.82 -4.55 -3.14
N ILE A 74 -3.37 -4.17 -2.00
CA ILE A 74 -2.93 -3.01 -1.23
C ILE A 74 -1.69 -3.40 -0.44
N ASP A 75 -0.64 -2.63 -0.56
CA ASP A 75 0.61 -2.83 0.16
C ASP A 75 1.09 -1.48 0.72
N ASN A 76 1.83 -1.50 1.82
CA ASN A 76 2.42 -0.28 2.40
C ASN A 76 1.42 0.86 2.65
N ILE A 77 0.17 0.55 2.96
CA ILE A 77 -0.82 1.61 3.22
C ILE A 77 -0.50 2.30 4.54
N ILE A 78 -0.32 3.62 4.47
CA ILE A 78 -0.01 4.44 5.65
C ILE A 78 -0.53 5.86 5.47
N VAL A 79 -1.00 6.42 6.56
CA VAL A 79 -1.35 7.85 6.68
C VAL A 79 -0.40 8.46 7.71
N SER A 80 0.23 9.57 7.36
CA SER A 80 1.17 10.25 8.26
C SER A 80 0.54 10.55 9.62
N GLU A 81 1.27 10.26 10.67
CA GLU A 81 0.82 10.52 12.05
C GLU A 81 0.42 11.97 12.29
N LYS A 82 1.06 12.89 11.57
CA LYS A 82 0.80 14.34 11.70
C LYS A 82 -0.60 14.74 11.28
N ILE A 83 -1.30 13.90 10.51
CA ILE A 83 -2.58 14.27 9.90
C ILE A 83 -3.64 13.17 9.99
N ARG A 84 -3.49 12.24 10.92
CA ARG A 84 -4.48 11.18 11.14
C ARG A 84 -5.87 11.77 11.42
N SER A 85 -6.91 11.03 11.10
CA SER A 85 -8.33 11.37 11.30
C SER A 85 -8.91 12.41 10.33
N LYS A 86 -8.22 12.73 9.22
CA LYS A 86 -8.74 13.60 8.16
C LYS A 86 -9.37 12.83 6.98
N GLY A 87 -9.59 11.53 7.13
CA GLY A 87 -10.20 10.72 6.10
C GLY A 87 -9.27 10.34 4.94
N VAL A 88 -7.96 10.54 5.08
CA VAL A 88 -6.98 10.24 4.02
C VAL A 88 -6.96 8.77 3.66
N GLY A 89 -6.98 7.88 4.65
CA GLY A 89 -7.01 6.44 4.41
C GLY A 89 -8.25 6.01 3.62
N LYS A 90 -9.40 6.58 3.95
CA LYS A 90 -10.65 6.31 3.22
C LYS A 90 -10.58 6.83 1.77
N MET A 91 -9.98 8.00 1.56
CA MET A 91 -9.75 8.54 0.21
C MET A 91 -8.91 7.58 -0.63
N ILE A 92 -7.83 7.05 -0.05
CA ILE A 92 -6.95 6.08 -0.73
C ILE A 92 -7.74 4.83 -1.10
N VAL A 93 -8.44 4.20 -0.14
CA VAL A 93 -9.17 2.96 -0.40
C VAL A 93 -10.28 3.16 -1.43
N ASN A 94 -11.04 4.27 -1.36
CA ASN A 94 -12.05 4.58 -2.34
C ASN A 94 -11.47 4.73 -3.75
N TYR A 95 -10.36 5.43 -3.87
CA TYR A 95 -9.67 5.58 -5.15
C TYR A 95 -9.21 4.23 -5.70
N LEU A 96 -8.63 3.38 -4.84
CA LEU A 96 -8.17 2.05 -5.23
C LEU A 96 -9.32 1.14 -5.66
N GLU A 97 -10.47 1.24 -5.01
CA GLU A 97 -11.66 0.47 -5.41
C GLU A 97 -12.11 0.84 -6.83
N GLU A 98 -12.20 2.13 -7.13
CA GLU A 98 -12.55 2.59 -8.47
C GLU A 98 -11.48 2.19 -9.50
N LYS A 99 -10.21 2.29 -9.14
CA LYS A 99 -9.11 1.82 -9.99
C LYS A 99 -9.21 0.32 -10.27
N ALA A 100 -9.45 -0.49 -9.25
CA ALA A 100 -9.61 -1.93 -9.39
C ALA A 100 -10.75 -2.28 -10.34
N LYS A 101 -11.91 -1.63 -10.18
CA LYS A 101 -13.05 -1.79 -11.07
C LYS A 101 -12.71 -1.42 -12.51
N SER A 102 -12.04 -0.30 -12.72
CA SER A 102 -11.66 0.18 -14.05
C SER A 102 -10.68 -0.75 -14.76
N LEU A 103 -9.84 -1.44 -14.01
CA LEU A 103 -8.87 -2.42 -14.53
C LEU A 103 -9.46 -3.82 -14.72
N GLY A 104 -10.74 -4.02 -14.37
CA GLY A 104 -11.38 -5.33 -14.48
C GLY A 104 -10.94 -6.31 -13.38
N CYS A 105 -10.48 -5.80 -12.23
CA CYS A 105 -10.16 -6.65 -11.09
C CYS A 105 -11.43 -7.22 -10.46
N ASN A 106 -11.35 -8.48 -10.04
CA ASN A 106 -12.46 -9.16 -9.38
C ASN A 106 -12.39 -9.03 -7.85
N MET A 107 -11.23 -8.62 -7.33
CA MET A 107 -10.96 -8.63 -5.89
C MET A 107 -9.92 -7.57 -5.55
N MET A 108 -10.06 -6.99 -4.37
CA MET A 108 -8.98 -6.27 -3.69
C MET A 108 -8.56 -7.10 -2.49
N ALA A 109 -7.27 -7.13 -2.20
CA ALA A 109 -6.70 -7.89 -1.09
C ALA A 109 -5.67 -7.05 -0.35
N LEU A 110 -5.39 -7.42 0.89
CA LEU A 110 -4.29 -6.87 1.68
C LEU A 110 -3.92 -7.86 2.78
N ASP A 111 -2.71 -7.69 3.31
CA ASP A 111 -2.26 -8.40 4.49
C ASP A 111 -2.17 -7.43 5.67
N SER A 112 -2.49 -7.94 6.86
CA SER A 112 -2.35 -7.19 8.11
C SER A 112 -1.90 -8.15 9.21
N TYR A 113 -0.98 -7.68 10.07
CA TYR A 113 -0.57 -8.49 11.20
C TYR A 113 -1.76 -8.75 12.14
N THR A 114 -1.81 -9.95 12.71
CA THR A 114 -2.92 -10.42 13.54
C THR A 114 -3.18 -9.59 14.79
N ASN A 115 -2.20 -8.81 15.24
CA ASN A 115 -2.28 -7.96 16.42
C ASN A 115 -2.50 -6.47 16.11
N ASN A 116 -2.62 -6.09 14.85
CA ASN A 116 -2.86 -4.70 14.46
C ASN A 116 -4.36 -4.38 14.46
N PHE A 117 -4.96 -4.32 15.65
CA PHE A 117 -6.40 -4.17 15.82
C PHE A 117 -6.97 -2.87 15.27
N LYS A 118 -6.22 -1.77 15.31
CA LYS A 118 -6.65 -0.49 14.73
C LYS A 118 -6.79 -0.58 13.22
N ALA A 119 -5.81 -1.22 12.56
CA ALA A 119 -5.87 -1.45 11.12
C ALA A 119 -7.04 -2.38 10.76
N HIS A 120 -7.26 -3.45 11.54
CA HIS A 120 -8.39 -4.36 11.32
C HIS A 120 -9.71 -3.62 11.34
N LYS A 121 -9.94 -2.77 12.35
CA LYS A 121 -11.16 -1.97 12.45
C LYS A 121 -11.34 -1.08 11.23
N PHE A 122 -10.28 -0.41 10.79
CA PHE A 122 -10.30 0.41 9.58
C PHE A 122 -10.69 -0.42 8.35
N PHE A 123 -10.04 -1.58 8.15
CA PHE A 123 -10.31 -2.43 6.99
C PHE A 123 -11.72 -3.01 7.00
N TYR A 124 -12.23 -3.44 8.14
CA TYR A 124 -13.64 -3.86 8.27
C TYR A 124 -14.58 -2.74 7.84
N ASN A 125 -14.32 -1.51 8.28
CA ASN A 125 -15.13 -0.36 7.93
C ASN A 125 -15.07 -0.01 6.44
N GLN A 126 -14.01 -0.42 5.75
CA GLN A 126 -13.85 -0.23 4.30
C GLN A 126 -14.38 -1.42 3.47
N GLY A 127 -15.00 -2.41 4.10
CA GLY A 127 -15.61 -3.54 3.41
C GLY A 127 -14.72 -4.77 3.26
N PHE A 128 -13.54 -4.79 3.85
CA PHE A 128 -12.66 -5.97 3.85
C PHE A 128 -13.05 -6.93 4.97
N SER A 129 -12.78 -8.21 4.76
CA SER A 129 -12.91 -9.23 5.80
C SER A 129 -11.86 -10.32 5.62
N PRO A 130 -11.35 -10.91 6.71
CA PRO A 130 -10.37 -11.98 6.61
C PRO A 130 -11.04 -13.26 6.11
N LYS A 131 -10.55 -13.84 5.01
CA LYS A 131 -11.08 -15.05 4.40
C LYS A 131 -10.17 -16.26 4.52
N GLY A 132 -8.89 -16.04 4.84
CA GLY A 132 -7.90 -17.09 4.94
C GLY A 132 -6.68 -16.62 5.70
N PHE A 133 -5.75 -17.52 5.95
CA PHE A 133 -4.49 -17.22 6.61
C PHE A 133 -3.38 -17.03 5.58
N HIS A 134 -2.49 -16.09 5.84
CA HIS A 134 -1.26 -15.91 5.12
C HIS A 134 -0.13 -16.58 5.91
N PHE A 135 0.37 -17.72 5.44
CA PHE A 135 1.44 -18.45 6.11
C PHE A 135 2.79 -17.96 5.61
N ILE A 136 3.70 -17.66 6.53
CA ILE A 136 5.05 -17.16 6.23
C ILE A 136 6.07 -18.12 6.83
N HIS A 137 7.06 -18.51 6.03
CA HIS A 137 8.24 -19.22 6.49
C HIS A 137 9.45 -18.34 6.20
N LEU A 138 10.01 -17.70 7.22
CA LEU A 138 11.12 -16.77 7.07
C LEU A 138 12.40 -17.51 6.73
N LEU A 139 13.04 -17.14 5.63
CA LEU A 139 14.32 -17.71 5.21
C LEU A 139 15.50 -16.87 5.72
N ASP A 140 15.37 -15.57 5.74
CA ASP A 140 16.36 -14.64 6.30
C ASP A 140 15.65 -13.58 7.14
N LYS A 141 15.60 -13.80 8.44
CA LYS A 141 14.94 -12.90 9.39
C LYS A 141 15.53 -11.48 9.39
N GLY A 142 16.81 -11.35 9.10
CA GLY A 142 17.50 -10.05 9.06
C GLY A 142 17.08 -9.16 7.89
N LYS A 143 16.37 -9.71 6.90
CA LYS A 143 15.88 -9.00 5.72
C LYS A 143 14.42 -8.58 5.84
N ILE A 144 13.72 -8.97 6.90
CA ILE A 144 12.30 -8.67 7.09
C ILE A 144 12.17 -7.41 7.96
N ARG A 145 11.34 -6.46 7.52
CA ARG A 145 11.06 -5.19 8.19
C ARG A 145 9.74 -5.20 8.91
#